data_18949420e32d1cb741ca1a976ce79b90
#
_entry.id   18949420e32d1cb741ca1a976ce79b90
#
_cell.length_a   1.000
_cell.length_b   1.000
_cell.length_c   1.000
_cell.angle_alpha   90.00
_cell.angle_beta   90.00
_cell.angle_gamma   90.00
#
_symmetry.space_group_name_H-M   'P 1'
#
loop_
_entity.id
_entity.type
_entity.pdbx_description
1 polymer ?
#
loop_
_entity_poly.entity_id
_entity_poly.type
_entity_poly.pdbx_seq_one_letter_code
_entity_poly.pdbx_strand_id
1 'polypeptide(L)' 'MKRQKRDRLERAQSQGYKAGLNGRSVEQCPYQQMEVRSYWMGGWREAREDKNLGLYK' A
#
# COMPACT_ATOMS: atom_id res chain seq x y z
N MET A 1 4.80 10.26 21.31
CA MET A 1 4.78 9.80 21.07
C MET A 1 5.21 8.88 20.61
N LYS A 2 5.35 8.26 20.23
CA LYS A 2 5.78 7.43 19.92
C LYS A 2 5.73 6.95 18.84
N ARG A 3 6.06 6.89 17.96
CA ARG A 3 5.95 6.42 17.00
C ARG A 3 6.59 5.57 16.49
N GLN A 4 6.61 5.22 15.72
CA GLN A 4 7.13 4.15 15.71
C GLN A 4 7.27 3.45 14.44
N LYS A 5 7.90 2.31 14.26
CA LYS A 5 8.01 1.54 13.06
C LYS A 5 6.67 1.12 12.54
N ARG A 6 5.80 0.81 13.46
CA ARG A 6 4.49 0.38 13.12
C ARG A 6 3.77 1.42 12.32
N ASP A 7 3.92 2.66 12.76
CA ASP A 7 3.30 3.78 12.10
C ASP A 7 3.77 3.90 10.66
N ARG A 8 5.05 3.70 10.46
CA ARG A 8 5.63 3.79 9.13
C ARG A 8 5.08 2.71 8.23
N LEU A 9 4.93 1.51 8.74
CA LEU A 9 4.43 0.40 7.96
C LEU A 9 2.98 0.60 7.57
N GLU A 10 2.19 1.10 8.49
CA GLU A 10 0.79 1.38 8.21
C GLU A 10 0.66 2.45 7.15
N ARG A 11 1.53 3.44 7.22
CA ARG A 11 1.50 4.51 6.23
C ARG A 11 1.86 3.97 4.86
N ALA A 12 2.85 3.08 4.80
CA ALA A 12 3.24 2.48 3.54
C ALA A 12 2.08 1.70 2.95
N GLN A 13 1.39 0.93 3.77
CA GLN A 13 0.26 0.15 3.31
C GLN A 13 -0.84 1.06 2.77
N SER A 14 -1.09 2.15 3.46
CA SER A 14 -2.11 3.10 3.04
C SER A 14 -1.75 3.72 1.69
N GLN A 15 -0.49 4.06 1.51
CA GLN A 15 -0.06 4.63 0.25
C GLN A 15 -0.16 3.62 -0.87
N GLY A 16 0.17 2.37 -0.56
CA GLY A 16 0.05 1.32 -1.56
C GLY A 16 -1.39 1.13 -1.97
N TYR A 17 -2.29 1.21 -1.02
CA TYR A 17 -3.71 1.07 -1.31
C TYR A 17 -4.16 2.17 -2.27
N LYS A 18 -3.77 3.39 -1.98
CA LYS A 18 -4.15 4.50 -2.85
C LYS A 18 -3.56 4.34 -4.25
N ALA A 19 -2.32 3.87 -4.31
CA ALA A 19 -1.69 3.65 -5.60
C ALA A 19 -2.45 2.60 -6.39
N GLY A 20 -2.88 1.56 -5.72
CA GLY A 20 -3.65 0.52 -6.38
C GLY A 20 -4.98 1.02 -6.90
N LEU A 21 -5.64 1.86 -6.12
CA LEU A 21 -6.90 2.44 -6.55
C LEU A 21 -6.72 3.34 -7.75
N ASN A 22 -5.59 4.03 -7.82
CA ASN A 22 -5.30 4.93 -8.93
C ASN A 22 -4.79 4.20 -10.16
N GLY A 23 -4.60 2.90 -10.07
CA GLY A 23 -4.13 2.13 -11.20
C GLY A 23 -2.64 2.25 -11.43
N ARG A 24 -1.88 2.62 -10.41
CA ARG A 24 -0.45 2.74 -10.57
C ARG A 24 0.21 1.37 -10.57
N SER A 25 1.36 1.31 -11.21
CA SER A 25 2.10 0.07 -11.28
C SER A 25 2.76 -0.24 -9.95
N VAL A 26 2.87 -1.53 -9.65
CA VAL A 26 3.53 -1.96 -8.42
C VAL A 26 4.99 -1.56 -8.43
N GLU A 27 5.54 -1.33 -9.61
CA GLU A 27 6.93 -0.93 -9.73
C GLU A 27 7.16 0.50 -9.28
N GLN A 28 6.11 1.24 -9.10
CA GLN A 28 6.22 2.63 -8.66
C GLN A 28 6.35 2.75 -7.16
N CYS A 29 6.48 1.62 -6.48
CA CYS A 29 6.69 1.63 -5.05
C CYS A 29 7.90 2.49 -4.69
N PRO A 30 7.74 3.49 -3.83
CA PRO A 30 8.86 4.37 -3.49
C PRO A 30 9.79 3.81 -2.45
N TYR A 31 9.43 2.69 -1.85
CA TYR A 31 10.24 2.11 -0.78
C TYR A 31 11.13 1.01 -1.32
N GLN A 32 12.34 0.97 -0.79
CA GLN A 32 13.30 -0.05 -1.21
C GLN A 32 13.52 -1.10 -0.16
N GLN A 33 13.22 -0.79 1.08
CA GLN A 33 13.34 -1.78 2.14
C GLN A 33 12.29 -2.84 1.97
N MET A 34 12.70 -4.08 2.09
CA MET A 34 11.81 -5.20 1.89
C MET A 34 10.60 -5.13 2.79
N GLU A 35 10.81 -4.81 4.04
CA GLU A 35 9.72 -4.80 5.01
C GLU A 35 8.68 -3.76 4.65
N VAL A 36 9.12 -2.54 4.43
CA VAL A 36 8.20 -1.44 4.11
C VAL A 36 7.56 -1.68 2.76
N ARG A 37 8.35 -2.14 1.82
CA ARG A 37 7.85 -2.40 0.48
C ARG A 37 6.77 -3.47 0.51
N SER A 38 6.97 -4.47 1.35
CA SER A 38 6.01 -5.55 1.46
C SER A 38 4.64 -5.02 1.91
N TYR A 39 4.64 -4.09 2.84
CA TYR A 39 3.40 -3.50 3.29
C TYR A 39 2.76 -2.64 2.20
N TRP A 40 3.60 -1.90 1.48
CA TRP A 40 3.10 -1.09 0.39
C TRP A 40 2.44 -1.96 -0.67
N MET A 41 3.10 -3.05 -1.03
CA MET A 41 2.57 -3.96 -2.04
C MET A 41 1.32 -4.66 -1.53
N GLY A 42 1.27 -4.95 -0.24
CA GLY A 42 0.09 -5.55 0.34
C GLY A 42 -1.13 -4.66 0.17
N GLY A 43 -0.94 -3.38 0.46
CA GLY A 43 -2.03 -2.43 0.27
C GLY A 43 -2.40 -2.27 -1.19
N TRP A 44 -1.41 -2.27 -2.05
CA TRP A 44 -1.63 -2.15 -3.49
C TRP A 44 -2.48 -3.32 -4.01
N ARG A 45 -2.13 -4.52 -3.58
CA ARG A 45 -2.88 -5.69 -4.01
C ARG A 45 -4.29 -5.68 -3.46
N GLU A 46 -4.42 -5.27 -2.23
CA GLU A 46 -5.74 -5.20 -1.61
C GLU A 46 -6.62 -4.22 -2.37
N ALA A 47 -6.05 -3.09 -2.78
CA ALA A 47 -6.80 -2.10 -3.53
C ALA A 47 -7.27 -2.67 -4.86
N ARG A 48 -6.41 -3.41 -5.51
CA ARG A 48 -6.77 -3.99 -6.79
C ARG A 48 -7.87 -5.01 -6.65
N GLU A 49 -7.83 -5.78 -5.60
CA GLU A 49 -8.89 -6.74 -5.35
C GLU A 49 -10.20 -6.05 -5.07
N ASP A 50 -10.16 -5.03 -4.23
CA ASP A 50 -11.36 -4.28 -3.92
C ASP A 50 -11.95 -3.66 -5.16
N LYS A 51 -11.08 -3.16 -6.03
CA LYS A 51 -11.51 -2.53 -7.24
C LYS A 51 -12.19 -3.54 -8.17
N ASN A 52 -11.59 -4.71 -8.28
CA ASN A 52 -12.15 -5.75 -9.12
C ASN A 52 -13.49 -6.22 -8.61
N LEU A 53 -13.64 -6.28 -7.31
CA LEU A 53 -14.88 -6.72 -6.71
C LEU A 53 -15.91 -5.61 -6.59
N GLY A 54 -15.50 -4.39 -6.85
CA GLY A 54 -16.40 -3.27 -6.74
C GLY A 54 -16.70 -2.88 -5.31
N LEU A 55 -15.81 -3.22 -4.39
CA LEU A 55 -16.06 -2.95 -2.98
C LEU A 55 -15.60 -1.56 -2.55
N TYR A 56 -14.68 -0.99 -3.29
CA TYR A 56 -14.16 0.31 -2.88
C TYR A 56 -15.11 1.41 -3.33
N LYS A 57 -15.00 2.54 -2.69
CA LYS A 57 -15.90 3.63 -3.05
C LYS A 57 -15.24 4.73 -3.82
#